data_fdb8ab32adde61180d30ea65e38632ca
#
_entry.id   fdb8ab32adde61180d30ea65e38632ca
#
_cell.length_a   1.000
_cell.length_b   1.000
_cell.length_c   1.000
_cell.angle_alpha   90.00
_cell.angle_beta   90.00
_cell.angle_gamma   90.00
#
_symmetry.space_group_name_H-M   'P 1'
#
loop_
_entity.id
_entity.type
_entity.pdbx_description
1 polymer ?
#
loop_
_entity_poly.entity_id
_entity_poly.type
_entity_poly.pdbx_seq_one_letter_code
_entity_poly.pdbx_strand_id
1 'polypeptide(L)'
;MNTFDLNKHTARLLQKEPFFAALSRTIEKRANTSIPTAGVKVAENGHFEMIYNPEFFEGLTDVQRTGILKHEFYHLVFEHVTGRLPEEGMTKMWNFATDLAINSHLINELPEGALIPGQGYFEDMRPGLSAEQYFKLLKDKAEGQEEEQGEGESGQGDGEGESGQGGQGEPQDGEGSGSGQGEPEPFDDHSGWGEADSTAADIAKQRLKENIKKAAEEASKEGSWGSVPADCRREILDKLATKIDWKKVLRYFIKTSQKANRSSTVKRINRRYAYIHPGKKVNRVAKIAISIDQSGSVDDSMLAMFFAELNKLSNLAEFTVIPFDTRVDESLIYTWKKGENRKVERVMYGGTCFDAPTEYVNKGSFDGHIVLTDLMAPKPKASKCQRMWMTTAYYAQRPYFQTNERIVVVD
;
A
#
# COMPACT_ATOMS: atom_id res chain seq x y z
N MET A 1 32.67 4.42 -32.80
CA MET A 1 32.96 3.80 -31.50
C MET A 1 31.72 3.03 -31.09
N ASN A 2 31.90 1.77 -30.61
CA ASN A 2 30.75 0.99 -30.14
C ASN A 2 30.36 1.54 -28.73
N THR A 3 29.39 2.40 -28.64
CA THR A 3 28.89 2.93 -27.36
C THR A 3 28.27 1.78 -26.54
N PHE A 4 28.46 1.81 -25.22
CA PHE A 4 27.89 0.83 -24.30
C PHE A 4 26.36 0.77 -24.47
N ASP A 5 25.83 -0.45 -24.67
CA ASP A 5 24.38 -0.66 -24.81
C ASP A 5 23.87 -1.48 -23.61
N LEU A 6 23.21 -0.81 -22.68
CA LEU A 6 22.70 -1.43 -21.46
C LEU A 6 21.70 -2.56 -21.74
N ASN A 7 20.89 -2.46 -22.81
CA ASN A 7 19.93 -3.50 -23.17
C ASN A 7 20.58 -4.85 -23.45
N LYS A 8 21.80 -4.83 -24.06
CA LYS A 8 22.57 -6.06 -24.33
C LYS A 8 23.12 -6.73 -23.07
N HIS A 9 23.32 -5.96 -22.00
CA HIS A 9 23.96 -6.42 -20.78
C HIS A 9 22.97 -6.71 -19.64
N THR A 10 21.75 -6.14 -19.69
CA THR A 10 20.77 -6.21 -18.60
C THR A 10 20.48 -7.65 -18.17
N ALA A 11 20.24 -8.58 -19.09
CA ALA A 11 19.92 -9.97 -18.75
C ALA A 11 21.08 -10.65 -17.98
N ARG A 12 22.33 -10.38 -18.35
CA ARG A 12 23.53 -10.89 -17.66
C ARG A 12 23.68 -10.26 -16.28
N LEU A 13 23.53 -8.93 -16.19
CA LEU A 13 23.68 -8.19 -14.94
C LEU A 13 22.65 -8.62 -13.89
N LEU A 14 21.41 -8.88 -14.32
CA LEU A 14 20.32 -9.26 -13.43
C LEU A 14 20.08 -10.77 -13.32
N GLN A 15 21.02 -11.61 -13.79
CA GLN A 15 20.87 -13.08 -13.79
C GLN A 15 20.60 -13.66 -12.39
N LYS A 16 21.17 -13.05 -11.35
CA LYS A 16 21.00 -13.49 -9.95
C LYS A 16 19.90 -12.73 -9.21
N GLU A 17 19.18 -11.86 -9.89
CA GLU A 17 18.19 -10.95 -9.36
C GLU A 17 16.81 -11.14 -10.02
N PRO A 18 16.12 -12.28 -9.78
CA PRO A 18 14.88 -12.63 -10.50
C PRO A 18 13.81 -11.57 -10.44
N PHE A 19 13.60 -10.95 -9.27
CA PHE A 19 12.62 -9.88 -9.10
C PHE A 19 12.92 -8.66 -10.00
N PHE A 20 14.17 -8.18 -9.96
CA PHE A 20 14.59 -7.03 -10.77
C PHE A 20 14.70 -7.38 -12.26
N ALA A 21 15.06 -8.61 -12.60
CA ALA A 21 15.05 -9.09 -13.96
C ALA A 21 13.65 -9.07 -14.57
N ALA A 22 12.64 -9.52 -13.82
CA ALA A 22 11.26 -9.47 -14.22
C ALA A 22 10.74 -8.02 -14.37
N LEU A 23 11.03 -7.16 -13.40
CA LEU A 23 10.65 -5.74 -13.43
C LEU A 23 11.30 -5.01 -14.60
N SER A 24 12.59 -5.25 -14.83
CA SER A 24 13.40 -4.65 -15.91
C SER A 24 12.82 -4.85 -17.31
N ARG A 25 12.12 -5.97 -17.55
CA ARG A 25 11.46 -6.22 -18.85
C ARG A 25 10.30 -5.28 -19.17
N THR A 26 9.77 -4.61 -18.15
CA THR A 26 8.64 -3.67 -18.29
C THR A 26 9.09 -2.21 -18.41
N ILE A 27 10.39 -1.95 -18.35
CA ILE A 27 11.00 -0.63 -18.34
C ILE A 27 11.84 -0.46 -19.62
N GLU A 28 11.50 0.54 -20.42
CA GLU A 28 12.30 0.89 -21.60
C GLU A 28 13.59 1.60 -21.18
N LYS A 29 14.72 1.24 -21.79
CA LYS A 29 16.04 1.79 -21.48
C LYS A 29 16.55 2.56 -22.67
N ARG A 30 16.78 3.87 -22.50
CA ARG A 30 17.27 4.79 -23.53
C ARG A 30 18.62 5.38 -23.15
N ALA A 31 19.53 5.32 -24.11
CA ALA A 31 20.80 6.03 -23.98
C ALA A 31 20.60 7.55 -24.17
N ASN A 32 21.18 8.34 -23.26
CA ASN A 32 21.22 9.79 -23.34
C ASN A 32 22.53 10.28 -22.71
N THR A 33 23.33 10.99 -23.49
CA THR A 33 24.62 11.55 -23.05
C THR A 33 24.47 12.93 -22.39
N SER A 34 23.26 13.49 -22.37
CA SER A 34 23.01 14.81 -21.74
C SER A 34 22.83 14.73 -20.22
N ILE A 35 22.65 13.52 -19.67
CA ILE A 35 22.57 13.30 -18.23
C ILE A 35 23.89 12.73 -17.71
N PRO A 36 24.27 13.00 -16.44
CA PRO A 36 25.54 12.53 -15.89
C PRO A 36 25.56 11.00 -15.67
N THR A 37 24.47 10.42 -15.19
CA THR A 37 24.42 9.02 -14.71
C THR A 37 23.25 8.23 -15.30
N ALA A 38 22.17 8.10 -14.56
CA ALA A 38 20.93 7.44 -14.96
C ALA A 38 19.73 8.10 -14.24
N GLY A 39 18.53 7.73 -14.64
CA GLY A 39 17.30 8.14 -13.96
C GLY A 39 16.09 7.44 -14.55
N VAL A 40 15.06 7.22 -13.73
CA VAL A 40 13.77 6.66 -14.15
C VAL A 40 12.69 7.71 -14.13
N LYS A 41 11.81 7.68 -15.12
CA LYS A 41 10.66 8.58 -15.20
C LYS A 41 9.42 7.91 -15.80
N VAL A 42 8.29 8.59 -15.69
CA VAL A 42 7.06 8.24 -16.42
C VAL A 42 7.09 8.93 -17.78
N ALA A 43 6.97 8.15 -18.86
CA ALA A 43 6.81 8.67 -20.20
C ALA A 43 5.36 9.14 -20.45
N GLU A 44 5.13 9.98 -21.48
CA GLU A 44 3.82 10.52 -21.83
C GLU A 44 2.72 9.45 -22.05
N ASN A 45 3.10 8.27 -22.49
CA ASN A 45 2.22 7.12 -22.69
C ASN A 45 1.91 6.34 -21.39
N GLY A 46 2.38 6.80 -20.23
CA GLY A 46 2.23 6.15 -18.93
C GLY A 46 3.04 4.85 -18.77
N HIS A 47 4.07 4.63 -19.59
CA HIS A 47 5.08 3.60 -19.38
C HIS A 47 6.26 4.16 -18.59
N PHE A 48 7.10 3.27 -18.06
CA PHE A 48 8.32 3.66 -17.38
C PHE A 48 9.50 3.60 -18.33
N GLU A 49 10.32 4.64 -18.29
CA GLU A 49 11.52 4.79 -19.07
C GLU A 49 12.70 5.01 -18.12
N MET A 50 13.78 4.27 -18.34
CA MET A 50 15.09 4.50 -17.73
C MET A 50 15.99 5.17 -18.75
N ILE A 51 16.45 6.36 -18.45
CA ILE A 51 17.43 7.09 -19.23
C ILE A 51 18.80 6.81 -18.62
N TYR A 52 19.82 6.55 -19.41
CA TYR A 52 21.16 6.29 -18.89
C TYR A 52 22.24 6.87 -19.77
N ASN A 53 23.36 7.29 -19.16
CA ASN A 53 24.55 7.74 -19.88
C ASN A 53 25.46 6.52 -20.20
N PRO A 54 25.66 6.18 -21.48
CA PRO A 54 26.50 5.04 -21.86
C PRO A 54 27.94 5.15 -21.38
N GLU A 55 28.53 6.35 -21.36
CA GLU A 55 29.93 6.59 -20.94
C GLU A 55 30.08 6.34 -19.44
N PHE A 56 29.12 6.77 -18.64
CA PHE A 56 29.08 6.47 -17.21
C PHE A 56 29.05 4.96 -16.97
N PHE A 57 28.11 4.23 -17.62
CA PHE A 57 28.01 2.78 -17.48
C PHE A 57 29.24 2.02 -17.99
N GLU A 58 29.94 2.51 -19.00
CA GLU A 58 31.18 1.90 -19.52
C GLU A 58 32.28 1.91 -18.46
N GLY A 59 32.39 2.99 -17.68
CA GLY A 59 33.35 3.12 -16.58
C GLY A 59 33.10 2.26 -15.34
N LEU A 60 31.92 1.69 -15.20
CA LEU A 60 31.53 0.92 -14.01
C LEU A 60 31.91 -0.57 -14.11
N THR A 61 32.12 -1.20 -12.95
CA THR A 61 32.18 -2.67 -12.82
C THR A 61 30.78 -3.29 -12.96
N ASP A 62 30.69 -4.59 -13.22
CA ASP A 62 29.39 -5.28 -13.32
C ASP A 62 28.58 -5.24 -12.02
N VAL A 63 29.25 -5.23 -10.86
CA VAL A 63 28.58 -5.08 -9.55
C VAL A 63 27.94 -3.69 -9.44
N GLN A 64 28.69 -2.64 -9.78
CA GLN A 64 28.19 -1.27 -9.75
C GLN A 64 27.07 -1.05 -10.78
N ARG A 65 27.20 -1.59 -11.99
CA ARG A 65 26.13 -1.56 -13.01
C ARG A 65 24.85 -2.21 -12.50
N THR A 66 24.98 -3.35 -11.81
CA THR A 66 23.85 -4.03 -11.19
C THR A 66 23.25 -3.20 -10.05
N GLY A 67 24.10 -2.58 -9.22
CA GLY A 67 23.71 -1.68 -8.15
C GLY A 67 22.89 -0.50 -8.67
N ILE A 68 23.37 0.20 -9.71
CA ILE A 68 22.65 1.32 -10.35
C ILE A 68 21.31 0.85 -10.93
N LEU A 69 21.26 -0.28 -11.63
CA LEU A 69 20.00 -0.82 -12.14
C LEU A 69 18.99 -1.09 -11.01
N LYS A 70 19.44 -1.66 -9.90
CA LYS A 70 18.59 -1.91 -8.74
C LYS A 70 18.15 -0.62 -8.07
N HIS A 71 19.03 0.38 -7.98
CA HIS A 71 18.75 1.69 -7.44
C HIS A 71 17.59 2.34 -8.20
N GLU A 72 17.68 2.46 -9.51
CA GLU A 72 16.63 3.01 -10.36
C GLU A 72 15.29 2.25 -10.23
N PHE A 73 15.36 0.93 -10.14
CA PHE A 73 14.16 0.11 -9.99
C PHE A 73 13.54 0.20 -8.59
N TYR A 74 14.34 0.45 -7.55
CA TYR A 74 13.80 0.73 -6.22
C TYR A 74 13.01 2.03 -6.16
N HIS A 75 13.39 3.07 -6.92
CA HIS A 75 12.58 4.28 -7.03
C HIS A 75 11.18 3.97 -7.55
N LEU A 76 11.03 3.01 -8.46
CA LEU A 76 9.73 2.55 -8.92
C LEU A 76 9.01 1.74 -7.84
N VAL A 77 9.71 0.76 -7.22
CA VAL A 77 9.13 -0.13 -6.20
C VAL A 77 8.63 0.66 -4.99
N PHE A 78 9.34 1.69 -4.58
CA PHE A 78 8.95 2.57 -3.47
C PHE A 78 8.02 3.71 -3.88
N GLU A 79 7.59 3.74 -5.14
CA GLU A 79 6.66 4.72 -5.71
C GLU A 79 7.16 6.18 -5.65
N HIS A 80 8.48 6.40 -5.57
CA HIS A 80 9.07 7.73 -5.54
C HIS A 80 8.73 8.54 -6.79
N VAL A 81 8.64 7.88 -7.94
CA VAL A 81 8.35 8.50 -9.25
C VAL A 81 6.88 8.87 -9.41
N THR A 82 5.93 8.18 -8.73
CA THR A 82 4.50 8.25 -9.07
C THR A 82 3.58 8.70 -7.95
N GLY A 83 4.02 8.75 -6.70
CA GLY A 83 3.04 8.94 -5.65
C GLY A 83 3.53 9.44 -4.30
N ARG A 84 4.83 9.54 -4.09
CA ARG A 84 5.42 9.91 -2.78
C ARG A 84 6.20 11.23 -2.85
N LEU A 85 5.71 12.21 -3.62
CA LEU A 85 6.27 13.55 -3.61
C LEU A 85 5.75 14.33 -2.38
N PRO A 86 6.61 15.09 -1.68
CA PRO A 86 6.16 15.99 -0.63
C PRO A 86 5.29 17.12 -1.19
N GLU A 87 4.57 17.84 -0.32
CA GLU A 87 3.70 18.94 -0.73
C GLU A 87 4.49 20.08 -1.44
N GLU A 88 5.77 20.23 -1.09
CA GLU A 88 6.68 21.18 -1.72
C GLU A 88 7.12 20.77 -3.14
N GLY A 89 6.74 19.57 -3.57
CA GLY A 89 7.14 19.00 -4.87
C GLY A 89 8.54 18.35 -4.83
N MET A 90 9.14 18.19 -6.02
CA MET A 90 10.48 17.63 -6.14
C MET A 90 11.53 18.68 -5.71
N THR A 91 12.26 18.41 -4.63
CA THR A 91 13.34 19.26 -4.12
C THR A 91 14.65 18.49 -4.08
N LYS A 92 15.79 19.19 -4.09
CA LYS A 92 17.13 18.58 -3.93
C LYS A 92 17.20 17.73 -2.64
N MET A 93 16.59 18.21 -1.56
CA MET A 93 16.53 17.52 -0.29
C MET A 93 15.70 16.23 -0.34
N TRP A 94 14.60 16.23 -1.11
CA TRP A 94 13.81 15.02 -1.31
C TRP A 94 14.57 13.99 -2.17
N ASN A 95 15.31 14.45 -3.18
CA ASN A 95 16.21 13.60 -3.96
C ASN A 95 17.21 12.88 -3.02
N PHE A 96 17.93 13.62 -2.18
CA PHE A 96 18.83 13.02 -1.20
C PHE A 96 18.12 12.02 -0.28
N ALA A 97 16.93 12.35 0.20
CA ALA A 97 16.18 11.48 1.10
C ALA A 97 15.77 10.15 0.44
N THR A 98 15.34 10.18 -0.81
CA THR A 98 14.98 8.98 -1.57
C THR A 98 16.18 8.09 -1.85
N ASP A 99 17.32 8.70 -2.21
CA ASP A 99 18.57 8.00 -2.47
C ASP A 99 19.12 7.35 -1.21
N LEU A 100 19.16 8.07 -0.09
CA LEU A 100 19.60 7.52 1.19
C LEU A 100 18.75 6.30 1.60
N ALA A 101 17.43 6.36 1.38
CA ALA A 101 16.54 5.24 1.68
C ALA A 101 16.89 4.01 0.85
N ILE A 102 17.11 4.17 -0.46
CA ILE A 102 17.45 3.08 -1.37
C ILE A 102 18.87 2.59 -1.12
N ASN A 103 19.84 3.50 -1.00
CA ASN A 103 21.26 3.18 -0.87
C ASN A 103 21.57 2.45 0.44
N SER A 104 20.72 2.58 1.45
CA SER A 104 20.75 1.74 2.66
C SER A 104 20.76 0.24 2.34
N HIS A 105 20.16 -0.18 1.21
CA HIS A 105 20.07 -1.58 0.77
C HIS A 105 21.15 -1.99 -0.22
N LEU A 106 21.96 -1.03 -0.72
CA LEU A 106 22.89 -1.23 -1.83
C LEU A 106 24.35 -0.81 -1.51
N ILE A 107 24.69 -0.66 -0.23
CA ILE A 107 25.94 -0.05 0.28
C ILE A 107 27.21 -0.58 -0.43
N ASN A 108 27.26 -1.87 -0.75
CA ASN A 108 28.44 -2.51 -1.35
C ASN A 108 28.34 -2.64 -2.88
N GLU A 109 27.30 -2.12 -3.51
CA GLU A 109 27.04 -2.30 -4.93
C GLU A 109 27.08 -1.00 -5.72
N LEU A 110 27.22 0.14 -5.03
CA LEU A 110 27.22 1.45 -5.65
C LEU A 110 28.66 1.94 -5.92
N PRO A 111 28.87 2.80 -6.94
CA PRO A 111 30.17 3.44 -7.18
C PRO A 111 30.49 4.50 -6.12
N GLU A 112 31.74 4.97 -6.13
CA GLU A 112 32.16 6.12 -5.32
C GLU A 112 31.34 7.36 -5.71
N GLY A 113 31.00 8.18 -4.70
CA GLY A 113 30.15 9.37 -4.87
C GLY A 113 28.68 9.12 -4.62
N ALA A 114 28.20 7.86 -4.51
CA ALA A 114 26.82 7.59 -4.11
C ALA A 114 26.55 8.04 -2.68
N LEU A 115 25.36 8.57 -2.44
CA LEU A 115 24.92 9.08 -1.13
C LEU A 115 24.59 7.89 -0.21
N ILE A 116 25.44 7.60 0.77
CA ILE A 116 25.28 6.44 1.66
C ILE A 116 25.06 6.93 3.10
N PRO A 117 23.97 6.51 3.78
CA PRO A 117 23.77 6.85 5.19
C PRO A 117 24.85 6.23 6.07
N GLY A 118 25.32 6.98 7.06
CA GLY A 118 26.44 6.60 7.92
C GLY A 118 27.82 6.92 7.33
N GLN A 119 27.89 7.64 6.19
CA GLN A 119 29.15 8.00 5.55
C GLN A 119 29.19 9.47 5.11
N GLY A 120 30.35 10.08 5.19
CA GLY A 120 30.59 11.44 4.71
C GLY A 120 29.63 12.47 5.31
N TYR A 121 28.98 13.24 4.47
CA TYR A 121 27.99 14.28 4.89
C TYR A 121 26.82 13.70 5.71
N PHE A 122 26.51 12.41 5.55
CA PHE A 122 25.40 11.70 6.20
C PHE A 122 25.87 10.72 7.29
N GLU A 123 27.04 10.95 7.90
CA GLU A 123 27.63 10.04 8.92
C GLU A 123 26.75 9.89 10.16
N ASP A 124 25.97 10.91 10.50
CA ASP A 124 25.02 10.98 11.60
C ASP A 124 23.69 10.24 11.31
N MET A 125 23.47 9.82 10.07
CA MET A 125 22.24 9.18 9.64
C MET A 125 22.39 7.65 9.64
N ARG A 126 21.55 6.96 10.42
CA ARG A 126 21.55 5.49 10.42
C ARG A 126 20.92 4.93 9.14
N PRO A 127 21.41 3.79 8.60
CA PRO A 127 20.77 3.14 7.45
C PRO A 127 19.40 2.54 7.81
N GLY A 128 18.57 2.28 6.78
CA GLY A 128 17.29 1.57 6.90
C GLY A 128 16.12 2.45 7.30
N LEU A 129 16.21 3.77 7.14
CA LEU A 129 15.07 4.69 7.33
C LEU A 129 14.28 4.85 6.02
N SER A 130 13.01 5.28 6.12
CA SER A 130 12.21 5.65 4.95
C SER A 130 12.63 7.00 4.37
N ALA A 131 12.25 7.27 3.12
CA ALA A 131 12.53 8.56 2.48
C ALA A 131 11.99 9.75 3.29
N GLU A 132 10.78 9.63 3.87
CA GLU A 132 10.18 10.67 4.69
C GLU A 132 10.96 10.91 6.00
N GLN A 133 11.52 9.85 6.58
CA GLN A 133 12.33 9.96 7.79
C GLN A 133 13.67 10.65 7.50
N TYR A 134 14.33 10.29 6.37
CA TYR A 134 15.53 11.00 5.93
C TYR A 134 15.23 12.45 5.57
N PHE A 135 14.13 12.72 4.88
CA PHE A 135 13.72 14.09 4.53
C PHE A 135 13.54 14.97 5.75
N LYS A 136 12.90 14.43 6.80
CA LYS A 136 12.77 15.13 8.07
C LYS A 136 14.13 15.42 8.72
N LEU A 137 15.02 14.42 8.78
CA LEU A 137 16.37 14.60 9.37
C LEU A 137 17.19 15.63 8.58
N LEU A 138 17.09 15.64 7.26
CA LEU A 138 17.77 16.62 6.41
C LEU A 138 17.22 18.03 6.64
N LYS A 139 15.91 18.17 6.81
CA LYS A 139 15.26 19.46 7.11
C LYS A 139 15.70 19.98 8.49
N ASP A 140 15.64 19.12 9.51
CA ASP A 140 16.09 19.46 10.87
C ASP A 140 17.60 19.87 10.88
N LYS A 141 18.43 19.21 10.06
CA LYS A 141 19.86 19.53 9.91
C LYS A 141 20.10 20.87 9.21
N ALA A 142 19.32 21.19 8.18
CA ALA A 142 19.41 22.47 7.46
C ALA A 142 18.97 23.64 8.36
N GLU A 143 17.86 23.50 9.08
CA GLU A 143 17.37 24.51 10.03
C GLU A 143 18.40 24.78 11.16
N GLY A 144 19.04 23.73 11.69
CA GLY A 144 20.10 23.88 12.71
C GLY A 144 21.36 24.62 12.20
N GLN A 145 21.71 24.45 10.93
CA GLN A 145 22.85 25.15 10.31
C GLN A 145 22.56 26.65 10.06
N GLU A 146 21.31 26.99 9.75
CA GLU A 146 20.90 28.40 9.62
C GLU A 146 20.91 29.15 10.97
N GLU A 147 20.54 28.48 12.08
CA GLU A 147 20.59 29.05 13.42
C GLU A 147 22.03 29.31 13.87
N GLU A 148 22.97 28.38 13.60
CA GLU A 148 24.40 28.59 13.96
C GLU A 148 25.07 29.70 13.14
N GLN A 149 24.67 29.96 11.90
CA GLN A 149 25.18 31.05 11.08
C GLN A 149 24.56 32.41 11.42
N GLY A 150 23.33 32.43 11.96
CA GLY A 150 22.62 33.65 12.39
C GLY A 150 23.18 34.30 13.70
N GLU A 151 23.87 33.56 14.56
CA GLU A 151 24.46 34.10 15.78
C GLU A 151 25.84 34.75 15.61
N GLY A 152 26.42 34.67 14.40
CA GLY A 152 27.78 35.19 14.11
C GLY A 152 27.88 36.65 13.66
N GLU A 153 26.82 37.33 13.36
CA GLU A 153 26.83 38.71 12.77
C GLU A 153 25.99 39.71 13.58
N SER A 154 26.45 40.00 14.83
CA SER A 154 26.10 41.23 15.53
C SER A 154 27.34 42.07 15.76
N GLY A 155 27.92 42.59 14.69
CA GLY A 155 28.98 43.60 14.68
C GLY A 155 28.41 44.94 14.19
N GLN A 156 28.30 45.86 15.14
CA GLN A 156 27.86 47.24 15.04
C GLN A 156 28.58 48.02 13.97
N GLY A 157 27.83 48.65 13.04
CA GLY A 157 28.34 49.58 12.05
C GLY A 157 27.28 50.58 11.64
N ASP A 158 27.27 51.77 12.26
CA ASP A 158 26.52 52.97 11.86
C ASP A 158 26.93 53.43 10.47
N GLY A 159 25.98 53.68 9.57
CA GLY A 159 26.24 54.29 8.28
C GLY A 159 24.97 54.66 7.54
N GLU A 160 24.57 55.92 7.62
CA GLU A 160 23.50 56.59 6.87
C GLU A 160 23.75 56.55 5.35
N GLY A 161 22.69 56.39 4.54
CA GLY A 161 22.78 56.81 3.15
C GLY A 161 21.81 56.18 2.14
N GLU A 162 20.74 56.91 1.86
CA GLU A 162 20.08 57.15 0.56
C GLU A 162 19.41 56.03 -0.25
N SER A 163 18.17 56.36 -0.52
CA SER A 163 17.17 55.78 -1.43
C SER A 163 17.63 55.62 -2.89
N GLY A 164 17.37 54.45 -3.49
CA GLY A 164 17.50 54.22 -4.93
C GLY A 164 16.56 53.10 -5.40
N GLN A 165 15.75 53.45 -6.38
CA GLN A 165 14.62 52.77 -6.97
C GLN A 165 15.02 51.66 -7.97
N GLY A 166 14.37 50.51 -7.90
CA GLY A 166 13.90 49.69 -9.03
C GLY A 166 14.93 48.92 -9.87
N GLY A 167 14.77 47.61 -9.89
CA GLY A 167 15.37 46.76 -10.92
C GLY A 167 15.07 45.29 -10.67
N GLN A 168 14.22 44.72 -11.52
CA GLN A 168 14.07 43.27 -11.65
C GLN A 168 15.38 42.66 -12.13
N GLY A 169 15.95 41.73 -11.39
CA GLY A 169 17.11 40.95 -11.75
C GLY A 169 16.91 39.49 -11.40
N GLU A 170 17.11 38.67 -12.41
CA GLU A 170 17.13 37.21 -12.32
C GLU A 170 18.22 36.75 -11.32
N PRO A 171 18.06 35.59 -10.64
CA PRO A 171 19.09 35.07 -9.74
C PRO A 171 20.27 34.52 -10.56
N GLN A 172 21.40 35.17 -10.42
CA GLN A 172 22.70 34.78 -10.96
C GLN A 172 23.40 33.91 -9.93
N ASP A 173 23.87 32.72 -10.35
CA ASP A 173 24.71 31.83 -9.57
C ASP A 173 25.96 32.54 -9.05
N GLY A 174 26.07 32.65 -7.75
CA GLY A 174 27.25 33.19 -7.08
C GLY A 174 28.11 32.04 -6.53
N GLU A 175 29.26 31.80 -7.18
CA GLU A 175 30.34 30.97 -6.63
C GLU A 175 30.91 31.64 -5.39
N GLY A 176 30.53 31.14 -4.22
CA GLY A 176 31.13 31.48 -2.92
C GLY A 176 32.09 30.37 -2.47
N SER A 177 33.39 30.58 -2.69
CA SER A 177 34.46 29.72 -2.17
C SER A 177 34.57 29.87 -0.65
N GLY A 178 33.96 28.96 0.09
CA GLY A 178 34.13 28.76 1.53
C GLY A 178 34.55 27.31 1.80
N SER A 179 35.67 27.08 2.41
CA SER A 179 36.23 25.78 2.83
C SER A 179 35.44 25.18 4.01
N GLY A 180 34.24 24.68 3.72
CA GLY A 180 33.45 23.74 4.51
C GLY A 180 33.16 22.54 3.63
N GLN A 181 32.98 21.35 4.18
CA GLN A 181 32.58 20.17 3.41
C GLN A 181 31.35 20.57 2.59
N GLY A 182 31.54 20.76 1.27
CA GLY A 182 30.49 21.24 0.38
C GLY A 182 29.29 20.28 0.43
N GLU A 183 28.09 20.84 0.32
CA GLU A 183 26.88 20.01 0.14
C GLU A 183 27.14 18.99 -0.98
N PRO A 184 26.76 17.73 -0.76
CA PRO A 184 26.90 16.71 -1.79
C PRO A 184 26.05 17.07 -3.01
N GLU A 185 26.52 16.70 -4.19
CA GLU A 185 25.72 16.80 -5.39
C GLU A 185 24.81 15.55 -5.53
N PRO A 186 23.59 15.68 -6.11
CA PRO A 186 22.76 14.54 -6.43
C PRO A 186 23.52 13.55 -7.31
N PHE A 187 23.41 12.27 -7.00
CA PHE A 187 24.11 11.23 -7.75
C PHE A 187 23.44 10.95 -9.10
N ASP A 188 22.11 11.09 -9.18
CA ASP A 188 21.27 10.79 -10.32
C ASP A 188 20.30 11.94 -10.66
N ASP A 189 19.69 11.85 -11.85
CA ASP A 189 18.80 12.89 -12.38
C ASP A 189 17.33 12.51 -12.18
N HIS A 190 16.70 13.13 -11.17
CA HIS A 190 15.29 12.98 -10.87
C HIS A 190 14.44 14.16 -11.38
N SER A 191 14.97 15.05 -12.20
CA SER A 191 14.32 16.28 -12.67
C SER A 191 12.99 16.04 -13.39
N GLY A 192 12.81 14.86 -14.00
CA GLY A 192 11.56 14.49 -14.69
C GLY A 192 10.44 13.91 -13.79
N TRP A 193 10.59 13.90 -12.45
CA TRP A 193 9.55 13.39 -11.56
C TRP A 193 8.45 14.44 -11.35
N GLY A 194 7.19 13.99 -11.45
CA GLY A 194 6.02 14.86 -11.28
C GLY A 194 5.64 15.68 -12.52
N GLU A 195 6.38 15.62 -13.62
CA GLU A 195 6.05 16.31 -14.87
C GLU A 195 4.96 15.62 -15.70
N ALA A 196 4.67 14.35 -15.40
CA ALA A 196 3.64 13.61 -16.13
C ALA A 196 2.25 14.20 -15.88
N ASP A 197 1.45 14.33 -16.96
CA ASP A 197 0.04 14.68 -16.86
C ASP A 197 -0.69 13.73 -15.88
N SER A 198 -1.66 14.26 -15.14
CA SER A 198 -2.41 13.52 -14.12
C SER A 198 -2.96 12.18 -14.64
N THR A 199 -3.43 12.15 -15.89
CA THR A 199 -3.93 10.92 -16.53
C THR A 199 -2.81 9.91 -16.79
N ALA A 200 -1.65 10.36 -17.26
CA ALA A 200 -0.48 9.51 -17.48
C ALA A 200 0.07 8.98 -16.16
N ALA A 201 0.09 9.82 -15.12
CA ALA A 201 0.50 9.43 -13.78
C ALA A 201 -0.41 8.34 -13.16
N ASP A 202 -1.73 8.47 -13.30
CA ASP A 202 -2.69 7.47 -12.83
C ASP A 202 -2.54 6.13 -13.57
N ILE A 203 -2.36 6.17 -14.90
CA ILE A 203 -2.09 4.99 -15.71
C ILE A 203 -0.77 4.34 -15.30
N ALA A 204 0.29 5.13 -15.12
CA ALA A 204 1.58 4.65 -14.69
C ALA A 204 1.51 3.96 -13.32
N LYS A 205 0.82 4.57 -12.35
CA LYS A 205 0.61 4.00 -11.01
C LYS A 205 -0.08 2.63 -11.05
N GLN A 206 -1.11 2.50 -11.88
CA GLN A 206 -1.80 1.22 -12.05
C GLN A 206 -0.91 0.18 -12.72
N ARG A 207 -0.18 0.56 -13.78
CA ARG A 207 0.79 -0.31 -14.47
C ARG A 207 1.92 -0.75 -13.56
N LEU A 208 2.46 0.18 -12.76
CA LEU A 208 3.51 -0.13 -11.79
C LEU A 208 3.07 -1.25 -10.85
N LYS A 209 1.88 -1.13 -10.28
CA LYS A 209 1.32 -2.17 -9.40
C LYS A 209 1.21 -3.52 -10.08
N GLU A 210 0.78 -3.56 -11.35
CA GLU A 210 0.71 -4.79 -12.13
C GLU A 210 2.10 -5.36 -12.46
N ASN A 211 3.06 -4.50 -12.79
CA ASN A 211 4.43 -4.89 -13.10
C ASN A 211 5.15 -5.46 -11.87
N ILE A 212 5.03 -4.79 -10.72
CA ILE A 212 5.58 -5.27 -9.44
C ILE A 212 4.92 -6.61 -9.05
N LYS A 213 3.61 -6.75 -9.25
CA LYS A 213 2.89 -8.00 -8.99
C LYS A 213 3.43 -9.15 -9.84
N LYS A 214 3.61 -8.95 -11.16
CA LYS A 214 4.18 -9.96 -12.06
C LYS A 214 5.61 -10.32 -11.66
N ALA A 215 6.43 -9.33 -11.33
CA ALA A 215 7.81 -9.56 -10.88
C ALA A 215 7.87 -10.36 -9.57
N ALA A 216 7.00 -10.05 -8.61
CA ALA A 216 6.89 -10.78 -7.35
C ALA A 216 6.39 -12.23 -7.54
N GLU A 217 5.43 -12.45 -8.46
CA GLU A 217 4.95 -13.80 -8.80
C GLU A 217 6.04 -14.64 -9.47
N GLU A 218 6.83 -14.06 -10.38
CA GLU A 218 7.96 -14.75 -11.02
C GLU A 218 9.06 -15.09 -10.01
N ALA A 219 9.48 -14.13 -9.19
CA ALA A 219 10.48 -14.35 -8.15
C ALA A 219 10.03 -15.44 -7.16
N SER A 220 8.75 -15.47 -6.81
CA SER A 220 8.19 -16.49 -5.92
C SER A 220 8.14 -17.88 -6.58
N LYS A 221 7.89 -17.98 -7.88
CA LYS A 221 7.90 -19.23 -8.65
C LYS A 221 9.32 -19.80 -8.76
N GLU A 222 10.29 -18.93 -8.95
CA GLU A 222 11.72 -19.32 -9.00
C GLU A 222 12.29 -19.66 -7.60
N GLY A 223 11.53 -19.37 -6.54
CA GLY A 223 11.97 -19.60 -5.16
C GLY A 223 13.06 -18.65 -4.68
N SER A 224 13.37 -17.61 -5.46
CA SER A 224 14.40 -16.63 -5.16
C SER A 224 13.96 -15.21 -5.50
N TRP A 225 14.23 -14.29 -4.58
CA TRP A 225 14.00 -12.85 -4.77
C TRP A 225 15.32 -12.10 -5.07
N GLY A 226 16.42 -12.84 -5.26
CA GLY A 226 17.74 -12.25 -5.39
C GLY A 226 18.19 -11.59 -4.09
N SER A 227 18.76 -10.41 -4.18
CA SER A 227 19.27 -9.62 -3.05
C SER A 227 18.20 -8.76 -2.36
N VAL A 228 16.92 -8.84 -2.75
CA VAL A 228 15.84 -8.05 -2.13
C VAL A 228 15.73 -8.39 -0.63
N PRO A 229 15.92 -7.41 0.29
CA PRO A 229 15.84 -7.63 1.72
C PRO A 229 14.46 -8.17 2.16
N ALA A 230 14.46 -8.98 3.23
CA ALA A 230 13.23 -9.62 3.71
C ALA A 230 12.13 -8.61 4.07
N ASP A 231 12.49 -7.46 4.62
CA ASP A 231 11.54 -6.40 4.99
C ASP A 231 10.96 -5.71 3.76
N CYS A 232 11.79 -5.38 2.76
CA CYS A 232 11.30 -4.87 1.46
C CYS A 232 10.38 -5.87 0.77
N ARG A 233 10.74 -7.17 0.79
CA ARG A 233 9.90 -8.23 0.24
C ARG A 233 8.54 -8.27 0.93
N ARG A 234 8.51 -8.18 2.26
CA ARG A 234 7.26 -8.15 3.04
C ARG A 234 6.42 -6.94 2.65
N GLU A 235 7.02 -5.75 2.60
CA GLU A 235 6.34 -4.52 2.20
C GLU A 235 5.74 -4.61 0.79
N ILE A 236 6.51 -5.15 -0.18
CA ILE A 236 6.02 -5.39 -1.54
C ILE A 236 4.82 -6.34 -1.53
N LEU A 237 4.92 -7.45 -0.81
CA LEU A 237 3.83 -8.44 -0.73
C LEU A 237 2.60 -7.87 -0.03
N ASP A 238 2.75 -7.07 1.01
CA ASP A 238 1.66 -6.40 1.72
C ASP A 238 0.96 -5.36 0.84
N LYS A 239 1.72 -4.57 0.08
CA LYS A 239 1.16 -3.62 -0.92
C LYS A 239 0.44 -4.33 -2.07
N LEU A 240 0.91 -5.52 -2.46
CA LEU A 240 0.30 -6.35 -3.51
C LEU A 240 -0.86 -7.20 -2.99
N ALA A 241 -0.90 -7.50 -1.70
CA ALA A 241 -2.06 -8.12 -1.08
C ALA A 241 -3.26 -7.24 -1.41
N THR A 242 -4.05 -7.67 -2.37
CA THR A 242 -5.29 -6.98 -2.74
C THR A 242 -6.12 -6.92 -1.48
N LYS A 243 -6.28 -5.75 -0.88
CA LYS A 243 -7.30 -5.52 0.14
C LYS A 243 -8.60 -5.96 -0.52
N ILE A 244 -9.07 -7.15 -0.12
CA ILE A 244 -10.32 -7.68 -0.64
C ILE A 244 -11.35 -6.62 -0.29
N ASP A 245 -11.96 -5.98 -1.31
CA ASP A 245 -13.07 -5.07 -1.08
C ASP A 245 -14.21 -5.88 -0.44
N TRP A 246 -14.12 -6.03 0.89
CA TRP A 246 -15.07 -6.79 1.67
C TRP A 246 -16.51 -6.32 1.43
N LYS A 247 -16.71 -5.05 1.02
CA LYS A 247 -18.02 -4.52 0.63
C LYS A 247 -18.57 -5.22 -0.61
N LYS A 248 -17.71 -5.50 -1.61
CA LYS A 248 -18.11 -6.29 -2.78
C LYS A 248 -18.38 -7.73 -2.40
N VAL A 249 -17.52 -8.32 -1.55
CA VAL A 249 -17.71 -9.70 -1.04
C VAL A 249 -19.02 -9.80 -0.30
N LEU A 250 -19.31 -8.86 0.60
CA LEU A 250 -20.52 -8.85 1.39
C LEU A 250 -21.76 -8.63 0.54
N ARG A 251 -21.74 -7.70 -0.42
CA ARG A 251 -22.84 -7.53 -1.38
C ARG A 251 -23.10 -8.81 -2.16
N TYR A 252 -22.04 -9.48 -2.60
CA TYR A 252 -22.15 -10.77 -3.27
C TYR A 252 -22.72 -11.85 -2.34
N PHE A 253 -22.22 -11.93 -1.09
CA PHE A 253 -22.71 -12.84 -0.06
C PHE A 253 -24.21 -12.62 0.21
N ILE A 254 -24.64 -11.38 0.48
CA ILE A 254 -26.05 -11.04 0.69
C ILE A 254 -26.89 -11.44 -0.53
N LYS A 255 -26.39 -11.15 -1.75
CA LYS A 255 -27.10 -11.48 -3.00
C LYS A 255 -27.21 -12.98 -3.22
N THR A 256 -26.19 -13.77 -2.89
CA THR A 256 -26.18 -15.23 -3.08
C THR A 256 -26.90 -15.98 -1.95
N SER A 257 -26.90 -15.43 -0.74
CA SER A 257 -27.61 -16.00 0.43
C SER A 257 -29.12 -15.80 0.34
N GLN A 258 -29.61 -14.89 -0.52
CA GLN A 258 -31.05 -14.65 -0.70
C GLN A 258 -31.74 -15.89 -1.25
N LYS A 259 -32.33 -16.72 -0.39
CA LYS A 259 -33.35 -17.67 -0.82
C LYS A 259 -34.52 -16.89 -1.38
N ALA A 260 -34.85 -17.16 -2.63
CA ALA A 260 -35.96 -16.51 -3.31
C ALA A 260 -37.28 -16.82 -2.59
N ASN A 261 -37.68 -15.96 -1.66
CA ASN A 261 -39.02 -16.02 -1.09
C ASN A 261 -39.99 -15.57 -2.20
N ARG A 262 -40.69 -16.53 -2.79
CA ARG A 262 -41.61 -16.29 -3.92
C ARG A 262 -43.01 -16.15 -3.40
N SER A 263 -43.58 -14.96 -3.46
CA SER A 263 -45.01 -14.72 -3.23
C SER A 263 -45.79 -14.76 -4.55
N SER A 264 -47.00 -15.27 -4.50
CA SER A 264 -47.96 -15.19 -5.62
C SER A 264 -48.40 -13.76 -5.83
N THR A 265 -48.51 -13.30 -7.08
CA THR A 265 -49.01 -11.97 -7.38
C THR A 265 -49.80 -11.99 -8.71
N VAL A 266 -50.99 -11.41 -8.69
CA VAL A 266 -51.80 -11.22 -9.91
C VAL A 266 -51.24 -10.14 -10.85
N LYS A 267 -50.28 -9.32 -10.38
CA LYS A 267 -49.62 -8.27 -11.16
C LYS A 267 -48.60 -8.82 -12.17
N ARG A 268 -48.29 -10.14 -12.16
CA ARG A 268 -47.37 -10.81 -13.11
C ARG A 268 -48.04 -12.02 -13.69
N ILE A 269 -47.89 -12.19 -15.03
CA ILE A 269 -48.42 -13.36 -15.74
C ILE A 269 -47.56 -14.57 -15.35
N ASN A 270 -48.23 -15.70 -15.06
CA ASN A 270 -47.59 -16.98 -14.88
C ASN A 270 -47.12 -17.50 -16.25
N ARG A 271 -45.82 -17.71 -16.44
CA ARG A 271 -45.25 -18.13 -17.73
C ARG A 271 -45.69 -19.52 -18.19
N ARG A 272 -46.12 -20.38 -17.25
CA ARG A 272 -46.53 -21.77 -17.57
C ARG A 272 -48.04 -21.90 -17.75
N TYR A 273 -48.81 -21.12 -16.97
CA TYR A 273 -50.28 -21.12 -17.02
C TYR A 273 -50.78 -19.68 -17.06
N ALA A 274 -50.63 -19.05 -18.21
CA ALA A 274 -51.03 -17.68 -18.44
C ALA A 274 -52.53 -17.51 -18.14
N TYR A 275 -52.89 -16.44 -17.39
CA TYR A 275 -54.25 -16.05 -17.02
C TYR A 275 -55.04 -17.01 -16.09
N ILE A 276 -54.54 -18.25 -15.84
CA ILE A 276 -55.19 -19.24 -14.97
C ILE A 276 -54.59 -19.16 -13.54
N HIS A 277 -53.28 -19.01 -13.44
CA HIS A 277 -52.58 -18.91 -12.15
C HIS A 277 -51.84 -17.59 -11.98
N PRO A 278 -51.76 -17.06 -10.75
CA PRO A 278 -50.98 -15.84 -10.49
C PRO A 278 -49.50 -16.08 -10.78
N GLY A 279 -48.82 -15.06 -11.25
CA GLY A 279 -47.39 -15.06 -11.40
C GLY A 279 -46.67 -15.02 -10.05
N LYS A 280 -45.35 -15.27 -10.05
CA LYS A 280 -44.53 -15.23 -8.85
C LYS A 280 -43.72 -13.94 -8.79
N LYS A 281 -43.77 -13.23 -7.67
CA LYS A 281 -42.90 -12.12 -7.32
C LYS A 281 -41.81 -12.62 -6.37
N VAL A 282 -40.57 -12.31 -6.67
CA VAL A 282 -39.45 -12.58 -5.76
C VAL A 282 -39.33 -11.40 -4.80
N ASN A 283 -39.62 -11.63 -3.53
CA ASN A 283 -39.36 -10.65 -2.47
C ASN A 283 -37.90 -10.82 -2.03
N ARG A 284 -37.08 -9.84 -2.35
CA ARG A 284 -35.63 -9.86 -2.04
C ARG A 284 -35.35 -9.13 -0.74
N VAL A 285 -35.79 -9.65 0.39
CA VAL A 285 -35.36 -9.19 1.70
C VAL A 285 -34.58 -10.36 2.30
N ALA A 286 -33.26 -10.28 2.32
CA ALA A 286 -32.43 -11.29 2.98
C ALA A 286 -32.45 -11.07 4.49
N LYS A 287 -32.69 -12.12 5.24
CA LYS A 287 -32.48 -12.15 6.69
C LYS A 287 -31.07 -12.62 6.99
N ILE A 288 -30.20 -11.71 7.35
CA ILE A 288 -28.80 -11.98 7.67
C ILE A 288 -28.63 -12.00 9.18
N ALA A 289 -28.03 -13.06 9.69
CA ALA A 289 -27.56 -13.16 11.06
C ALA A 289 -26.08 -12.74 11.12
N ILE A 290 -25.72 -11.91 12.08
CA ILE A 290 -24.35 -11.50 12.34
C ILE A 290 -24.01 -11.86 13.79
N SER A 291 -23.14 -12.84 13.97
CA SER A 291 -22.67 -13.24 15.29
C SER A 291 -21.39 -12.48 15.61
N ILE A 292 -21.32 -11.84 16.78
CA ILE A 292 -20.17 -11.10 17.27
C ILE A 292 -19.58 -11.85 18.44
N ASP A 293 -18.35 -12.30 18.27
CA ASP A 293 -17.56 -12.92 19.33
C ASP A 293 -17.21 -11.89 20.40
N GLN A 294 -17.61 -12.19 21.62
CA GLN A 294 -17.41 -11.34 22.80
C GLN A 294 -16.46 -12.00 23.81
N SER A 295 -15.77 -13.06 23.40
CA SER A 295 -14.82 -13.76 24.23
C SER A 295 -13.65 -12.88 24.67
N GLY A 296 -12.96 -13.29 25.73
CA GLY A 296 -11.81 -12.55 26.26
C GLY A 296 -10.59 -12.48 25.33
N SER A 297 -10.51 -13.35 24.32
CA SER A 297 -9.46 -13.33 23.30
C SER A 297 -9.66 -12.25 22.22
N VAL A 298 -10.89 -11.80 22.02
CA VAL A 298 -11.22 -10.65 21.19
C VAL A 298 -11.01 -9.38 22.01
N ASP A 299 -9.99 -8.59 21.72
CA ASP A 299 -9.72 -7.35 22.44
C ASP A 299 -10.71 -6.23 22.07
N ASP A 300 -10.68 -5.13 22.84
CA ASP A 300 -11.60 -4.02 22.61
C ASP A 300 -11.31 -3.27 21.30
N SER A 301 -10.07 -3.32 20.81
CA SER A 301 -9.69 -2.71 19.52
C SER A 301 -10.30 -3.49 18.36
N MET A 302 -10.27 -4.82 18.42
CA MET A 302 -10.87 -5.71 17.43
C MET A 302 -12.40 -5.60 17.46
N LEU A 303 -12.99 -5.51 18.66
CA LEU A 303 -14.42 -5.29 18.82
C LEU A 303 -14.85 -3.93 18.23
N ALA A 304 -14.08 -2.87 18.46
CA ALA A 304 -14.33 -1.56 17.88
C ALA A 304 -14.29 -1.60 16.34
N MET A 305 -13.35 -2.33 15.78
CA MET A 305 -13.24 -2.55 14.34
C MET A 305 -14.47 -3.28 13.80
N PHE A 306 -14.93 -4.33 14.47
CA PHE A 306 -16.16 -5.05 14.10
C PHE A 306 -17.38 -4.13 14.10
N PHE A 307 -17.56 -3.32 15.13
CA PHE A 307 -18.67 -2.36 15.19
C PHE A 307 -18.56 -1.27 14.12
N ALA A 308 -17.35 -0.81 13.79
CA ALA A 308 -17.14 0.15 12.71
C ALA A 308 -17.57 -0.44 11.36
N GLU A 309 -17.27 -1.71 11.11
CA GLU A 309 -17.71 -2.41 9.90
C GLU A 309 -19.22 -2.64 9.87
N LEU A 310 -19.83 -2.99 11.00
CA LEU A 310 -21.28 -3.14 11.11
C LEU A 310 -22.02 -1.82 10.89
N ASN A 311 -21.48 -0.70 11.35
CA ASN A 311 -22.03 0.62 11.06
C ASN A 311 -22.01 0.94 9.56
N LYS A 312 -20.95 0.55 8.84
CA LYS A 312 -20.89 0.68 7.37
C LYS A 312 -21.90 -0.25 6.69
N LEU A 313 -22.09 -1.46 7.24
CA LEU A 313 -23.02 -2.45 6.74
C LEU A 313 -24.47 -2.04 6.92
N SER A 314 -24.81 -1.42 8.04
CA SER A 314 -26.17 -0.96 8.34
C SER A 314 -26.70 0.03 7.29
N ASN A 315 -25.83 0.72 6.57
CA ASN A 315 -26.23 1.56 5.45
C ASN A 315 -26.76 0.76 4.24
N LEU A 316 -26.42 -0.53 4.15
CA LEU A 316 -26.79 -1.39 3.04
C LEU A 316 -27.99 -2.31 3.32
N ALA A 317 -28.10 -2.83 4.54
CA ALA A 317 -29.09 -3.82 4.92
C ALA A 317 -29.43 -3.75 6.42
N GLU A 318 -30.58 -4.30 6.77
CA GLU A 318 -30.95 -4.62 8.13
C GLU A 318 -30.49 -6.05 8.46
N PHE A 319 -30.01 -6.30 9.69
CA PHE A 319 -29.51 -7.61 10.11
C PHE A 319 -29.76 -7.87 11.60
N THR A 320 -29.79 -9.15 11.97
CA THR A 320 -29.92 -9.58 13.35
C THR A 320 -28.54 -9.80 13.95
N VAL A 321 -28.22 -9.10 15.02
CA VAL A 321 -26.96 -9.23 15.76
C VAL A 321 -27.15 -10.22 16.91
N ILE A 322 -26.21 -11.15 17.01
CA ILE A 322 -26.17 -12.24 17.99
C ILE A 322 -24.83 -12.16 18.72
N PRO A 323 -24.72 -11.40 19.83
CA PRO A 323 -23.55 -11.47 20.68
C PRO A 323 -23.42 -12.89 21.26
N PHE A 324 -22.20 -13.43 21.28
CA PHE A 324 -21.94 -14.74 21.83
C PHE A 324 -20.55 -14.84 22.47
N ASP A 325 -20.42 -15.78 23.39
CA ASP A 325 -19.15 -16.29 23.94
C ASP A 325 -19.17 -17.83 23.91
N THR A 326 -19.25 -18.53 25.05
CA THR A 326 -19.53 -19.97 25.13
C THR A 326 -20.99 -20.31 24.88
N ARG A 327 -21.88 -19.31 24.90
CA ARG A 327 -23.34 -19.43 24.74
C ARG A 327 -23.90 -18.23 23.98
N VAL A 328 -25.15 -18.35 23.61
CA VAL A 328 -25.96 -17.24 23.09
C VAL A 328 -27.03 -16.90 24.12
N ASP A 329 -27.13 -15.67 24.53
CA ASP A 329 -28.22 -15.16 25.35
C ASP A 329 -29.23 -14.48 24.44
N GLU A 330 -30.42 -15.08 24.32
CA GLU A 330 -31.47 -14.58 23.43
C GLU A 330 -31.97 -13.18 23.83
N SER A 331 -31.84 -12.76 25.10
CA SER A 331 -32.22 -11.44 25.57
C SER A 331 -31.30 -10.32 25.05
N LEU A 332 -30.07 -10.68 24.64
CA LEU A 332 -29.09 -9.76 24.09
C LEU A 332 -29.13 -9.68 22.56
N ILE A 333 -29.96 -10.47 21.89
CA ILE A 333 -30.12 -10.44 20.44
C ILE A 333 -30.97 -9.23 20.05
N TYR A 334 -30.50 -8.50 19.05
CA TYR A 334 -31.22 -7.35 18.57
C TYR A 334 -31.15 -7.19 17.04
N THR A 335 -32.10 -6.45 16.49
CA THR A 335 -32.09 -6.08 15.09
C THR A 335 -31.39 -4.75 14.92
N TRP A 336 -30.37 -4.73 14.06
CA TRP A 336 -29.70 -3.49 13.65
C TRP A 336 -30.37 -2.95 12.40
N LYS A 337 -31.04 -1.82 12.54
CA LYS A 337 -31.85 -1.24 11.47
C LYS A 337 -30.97 -0.53 10.44
N LYS A 338 -31.47 -0.49 9.22
CA LYS A 338 -30.79 0.23 8.14
C LYS A 338 -30.58 1.70 8.49
N GLY A 339 -29.30 2.17 8.36
CA GLY A 339 -28.92 3.55 8.67
C GLY A 339 -28.71 3.85 10.16
N GLU A 340 -28.90 2.87 11.04
CA GLU A 340 -28.62 3.03 12.47
C GLU A 340 -27.12 2.94 12.73
N ASN A 341 -26.58 3.84 13.56
CA ASN A 341 -25.22 3.78 14.06
C ASN A 341 -25.23 3.39 15.54
N ARG A 342 -24.40 2.41 15.91
CA ARG A 342 -24.25 1.97 17.30
C ARG A 342 -22.83 2.11 17.77
N LYS A 343 -22.66 2.37 19.06
CA LYS A 343 -21.37 2.39 19.73
C LYS A 343 -20.93 0.97 20.04
N VAL A 344 -19.62 0.79 20.23
CA VAL A 344 -19.02 -0.45 20.70
C VAL A 344 -19.60 -0.78 22.08
N GLU A 345 -20.08 -2.02 22.23
CA GLU A 345 -20.62 -2.52 23.50
C GLU A 345 -20.19 -3.97 23.70
N ARG A 346 -19.49 -4.24 24.79
CA ARG A 346 -19.14 -5.58 25.22
C ARG A 346 -20.15 -6.02 26.29
N VAL A 347 -20.90 -7.06 25.99
CA VAL A 347 -21.99 -7.55 26.87
C VAL A 347 -21.70 -8.93 27.45
N MET A 348 -20.65 -9.62 26.98
CA MET A 348 -20.24 -10.95 27.44
C MET A 348 -18.70 -11.03 27.55
N TYR A 349 -18.17 -11.97 28.39
CA TYR A 349 -16.73 -12.07 28.68
C TYR A 349 -16.26 -13.52 28.85
N GLY A 350 -16.93 -14.50 28.28
CA GLY A 350 -16.59 -15.92 28.39
C GLY A 350 -15.46 -16.37 27.46
N GLY A 351 -15.35 -17.69 27.28
CA GLY A 351 -14.56 -18.30 26.21
C GLY A 351 -15.31 -18.25 24.87
N THR A 352 -14.85 -19.02 23.88
CA THR A 352 -15.46 -19.04 22.54
C THR A 352 -16.05 -20.39 22.19
N CYS A 353 -17.32 -20.42 21.77
CA CYS A 353 -17.96 -21.62 21.23
C CYS A 353 -18.79 -21.28 19.98
N PHE A 354 -18.32 -21.66 18.82
CA PHE A 354 -18.98 -21.38 17.54
C PHE A 354 -20.25 -22.22 17.30
N ASP A 355 -20.43 -23.30 18.04
CA ASP A 355 -21.66 -24.11 17.96
C ASP A 355 -22.87 -23.33 18.46
N ALA A 356 -22.72 -22.54 19.52
CA ALA A 356 -23.81 -21.78 20.11
C ALA A 356 -24.52 -20.82 19.09
N PRO A 357 -23.83 -19.89 18.43
CA PRO A 357 -24.47 -19.05 17.44
C PRO A 357 -24.91 -19.84 16.19
N THR A 358 -24.17 -20.90 15.82
CA THR A 358 -24.54 -21.74 14.66
C THR A 358 -25.86 -22.46 14.91
N GLU A 359 -26.09 -23.03 16.11
CA GLU A 359 -27.33 -23.68 16.47
C GLU A 359 -28.52 -22.74 16.51
N TYR A 360 -28.31 -21.51 17.05
CA TYR A 360 -29.34 -20.48 17.04
C TYR A 360 -29.74 -20.11 15.61
N VAL A 361 -28.77 -19.87 14.73
CA VAL A 361 -29.00 -19.56 13.33
C VAL A 361 -29.67 -20.71 12.59
N ASN A 362 -29.29 -21.96 12.90
CA ASN A 362 -29.88 -23.16 12.31
C ASN A 362 -31.35 -23.41 12.76
N LYS A 363 -31.74 -22.96 13.94
CA LYS A 363 -33.13 -22.97 14.41
C LYS A 363 -33.97 -21.87 13.75
N GLY A 364 -33.34 -20.74 13.45
CA GLY A 364 -33.98 -19.62 12.80
C GLY A 364 -34.11 -19.78 11.27
N SER A 365 -34.80 -18.83 10.64
CA SER A 365 -34.98 -18.80 9.17
C SER A 365 -34.08 -17.73 8.56
N PHE A 366 -32.76 -17.87 8.73
CA PHE A 366 -31.77 -16.96 8.17
C PHE A 366 -31.32 -17.43 6.78
N ASP A 367 -31.04 -16.48 5.92
CA ASP A 367 -30.53 -16.72 4.55
C ASP A 367 -29.01 -16.75 4.52
N GLY A 368 -28.35 -16.06 5.44
CA GLY A 368 -26.90 -16.02 5.58
C GLY A 368 -26.46 -15.76 7.02
N HIS A 369 -25.27 -16.21 7.35
CA HIS A 369 -24.64 -16.08 8.66
C HIS A 369 -23.23 -15.51 8.52
N ILE A 370 -22.95 -14.40 9.16
CA ILE A 370 -21.64 -13.78 9.24
C ILE A 370 -21.15 -13.90 10.69
N VAL A 371 -19.94 -14.39 10.88
CA VAL A 371 -19.33 -14.52 12.21
C VAL A 371 -18.10 -13.64 12.29
N LEU A 372 -18.11 -12.68 13.21
CA LEU A 372 -16.97 -11.82 13.53
C LEU A 372 -16.25 -12.38 14.74
N THR A 373 -15.00 -12.81 14.58
CA THR A 373 -14.24 -13.55 15.60
C THR A 373 -12.74 -13.53 15.28
N ASP A 374 -11.92 -13.90 16.24
CA ASP A 374 -10.49 -14.19 16.09
C ASP A 374 -10.19 -15.59 15.54
N LEU A 375 -11.20 -16.43 15.26
CA LEU A 375 -11.08 -17.81 14.78
C LEU A 375 -10.34 -18.77 15.77
N MET A 376 -10.22 -18.43 17.03
CA MET A 376 -9.44 -19.18 18.02
C MET A 376 -10.29 -20.17 18.83
N ALA A 377 -11.17 -20.91 18.16
CA ALA A 377 -11.98 -21.97 18.77
C ALA A 377 -12.20 -23.14 17.81
N PRO A 378 -12.65 -24.33 18.30
CA PRO A 378 -12.87 -25.49 17.46
C PRO A 378 -13.88 -25.25 16.33
N LYS A 379 -13.72 -26.03 15.25
CA LYS A 379 -14.62 -25.99 14.10
C LYS A 379 -16.07 -26.24 14.52
N PRO A 380 -17.01 -25.36 14.18
CA PRO A 380 -18.41 -25.54 14.54
C PRO A 380 -19.13 -26.56 13.66
N LYS A 381 -20.33 -26.95 14.12
CA LYS A 381 -21.31 -27.71 13.35
C LYS A 381 -21.60 -27.05 12.00
N ALA A 382 -22.11 -27.84 11.05
CA ALA A 382 -22.51 -27.35 9.76
C ALA A 382 -23.64 -26.31 9.87
N SER A 383 -23.52 -25.23 9.12
CA SER A 383 -24.57 -24.23 9.00
C SER A 383 -25.59 -24.63 7.93
N LYS A 384 -26.88 -24.41 8.19
CA LYS A 384 -27.97 -24.63 7.22
C LYS A 384 -28.05 -23.54 6.15
N CYS A 385 -27.53 -22.35 6.43
CA CYS A 385 -27.37 -21.27 5.48
C CYS A 385 -25.90 -21.05 5.17
N GLN A 386 -25.61 -20.26 4.14
CA GLN A 386 -24.24 -19.88 3.81
C GLN A 386 -23.62 -19.13 4.98
N ARG A 387 -22.43 -19.58 5.44
CA ARG A 387 -21.66 -18.91 6.51
C ARG A 387 -20.40 -18.28 5.95
N MET A 388 -20.02 -17.16 6.54
CA MET A 388 -18.82 -16.41 6.24
C MET A 388 -18.16 -15.93 7.54
N TRP A 389 -16.85 -16.00 7.59
CA TRP A 389 -16.04 -15.55 8.72
C TRP A 389 -15.44 -14.19 8.43
N MET A 390 -15.42 -13.30 9.40
CA MET A 390 -14.75 -12.01 9.34
C MET A 390 -13.78 -11.89 10.51
N THR A 391 -12.53 -11.59 10.20
CA THR A 391 -11.45 -11.51 11.18
C THR A 391 -10.36 -10.56 10.71
N THR A 392 -9.34 -10.30 11.54
CA THR A 392 -8.18 -9.49 11.15
C THR A 392 -7.19 -10.29 10.30
N ALA A 393 -6.27 -9.59 9.61
CA ALA A 393 -5.23 -10.22 8.78
C ALA A 393 -4.36 -11.22 9.56
N TYR A 394 -4.07 -10.92 10.83
CA TYR A 394 -3.28 -11.77 11.69
C TYR A 394 -3.93 -13.15 11.92
N TYR A 395 -5.20 -13.17 12.30
CA TYR A 395 -5.93 -14.40 12.60
C TYR A 395 -6.37 -15.17 11.34
N ALA A 396 -6.61 -14.47 10.23
CA ALA A 396 -6.94 -15.12 8.97
C ALA A 396 -5.83 -16.05 8.44
N GLN A 397 -4.57 -15.75 8.76
CA GLN A 397 -3.41 -16.58 8.38
C GLN A 397 -3.21 -17.80 9.30
N ARG A 398 -3.81 -17.81 10.47
CA ARG A 398 -3.59 -18.84 11.52
C ARG A 398 -4.89 -19.28 12.20
N PRO A 399 -5.92 -19.69 11.43
CA PRO A 399 -7.18 -20.14 12.05
C PRO A 399 -6.94 -21.43 12.84
N TYR A 400 -7.60 -21.57 13.98
CA TYR A 400 -7.51 -22.78 14.81
C TYR A 400 -8.08 -24.03 14.11
N PHE A 401 -8.91 -23.86 13.08
CA PHE A 401 -9.54 -24.96 12.34
C PHE A 401 -9.49 -24.73 10.84
N GLN A 402 -9.51 -25.81 10.07
CA GLN A 402 -9.59 -25.74 8.62
C GLN A 402 -11.05 -25.64 8.15
N THR A 403 -11.31 -24.72 7.23
CA THR A 403 -12.64 -24.53 6.64
C THR A 403 -12.56 -24.20 5.16
N ASN A 404 -13.57 -24.67 4.41
CA ASN A 404 -13.79 -24.26 3.02
C ASN A 404 -14.74 -23.04 2.93
N GLU A 405 -15.26 -22.58 4.07
CA GLU A 405 -16.09 -21.39 4.15
C GLU A 405 -15.21 -20.15 3.95
N ARG A 406 -15.82 -19.11 3.44
CA ARG A 406 -15.07 -17.89 3.11
C ARG A 406 -14.62 -17.16 4.37
N ILE A 407 -13.33 -16.87 4.45
CA ILE A 407 -12.76 -15.97 5.47
C ILE A 407 -12.50 -14.62 4.79
N VAL A 408 -12.95 -13.54 5.39
CA VAL A 408 -12.77 -12.16 4.95
C VAL A 408 -11.97 -11.42 6.00
N VAL A 409 -10.94 -10.73 5.53
CA VAL A 409 -10.10 -9.89 6.39
C VAL A 409 -10.72 -8.51 6.49
N VAL A 410 -10.77 -8.00 7.72
CA VAL A 410 -11.20 -6.64 8.08
C VAL A 410 -9.97 -5.93 8.64
N ASP A 411 -9.62 -4.78 8.07
CA ASP A 411 -8.51 -3.92 8.50
C ASP A 411 -9.05 -2.57 9.01
#